data_3478d326141689ff750de354ee1c6e40
#
_entry.id   3478d326141689ff750de354ee1c6e40
#
_cell.length_a   1.000
_cell.length_b   1.000
_cell.length_c   1.000
_cell.angle_alpha   90.00
_cell.angle_beta   90.00
_cell.angle_gamma   90.00
#
_symmetry.space_group_name_H-M   'P 1'
#
loop_
_entity.id
_entity.type
_entity.pdbx_description
1 polymer ?
#
loop_
_entity_poly.entity_id
_entity_poly.type
_entity_poly.pdbx_seq_one_letter_code
_entity_poly.pdbx_strand_id
1 'polypeptide(L)'
;MTTSVYSNLKFLGIACVVAVAAVLGACSEDDLADKSVITVDKVDYTEFDYWLQRNYVKPYNISFKYRFEDIESDMNYYTIPARYELAVKLAHLVKYVCIEAYDEVGGIDFTRAYFPKMIFTIGEWEYRNNGTYILCTAEGGRKILLSGVNYLEEHLGNADDLNTYYLQTIHHEFTHILNQTVNYSADFQLISGADYVADKWSQAPFNTGCLQRGFISSYAQHSHVEDFAEMLAMFVCNSERQWDAWMAEAGPEGERIITTKLEMVKEYMLSAFGIDLEALRSALQRRQFEVTSGLVDLDDLSLD
;
A
#
# COMPACT_ATOMS: atom_id res chain seq x y z
N MET A 1 -32.10 -2.79 74.43
CA MET A 1 -31.32 -3.19 73.19
C MET A 1 -31.78 -2.53 71.89
N THR A 2 -32.80 -1.67 71.84
CA THR A 2 -33.39 -1.10 70.66
C THR A 2 -32.80 0.25 70.22
N THR A 3 -32.16 1.01 71.11
CA THR A 3 -31.59 2.34 70.81
C THR A 3 -30.24 2.30 70.05
N SER A 4 -29.47 1.24 70.21
CA SER A 4 -28.17 1.07 69.54
C SER A 4 -28.30 0.74 68.07
N VAL A 5 -29.34 -0.03 67.66
CA VAL A 5 -29.55 -0.43 66.28
C VAL A 5 -30.01 0.76 65.40
N TYR A 6 -30.85 1.63 65.94
CA TYR A 6 -31.32 2.87 65.27
C TYR A 6 -30.22 3.89 65.06
N SER A 7 -29.28 3.99 65.99
CA SER A 7 -28.11 4.86 65.86
C SER A 7 -27.19 4.38 64.73
N ASN A 8 -26.91 3.09 64.65
CA ASN A 8 -26.06 2.48 63.59
C ASN A 8 -26.68 2.58 62.20
N LEU A 9 -28.02 2.43 62.08
CA LEU A 9 -28.73 2.60 60.84
C LEU A 9 -28.68 4.05 60.31
N LYS A 10 -28.78 5.03 61.17
CA LYS A 10 -28.65 6.43 60.80
C LYS A 10 -27.22 6.79 60.35
N PHE A 11 -26.21 6.23 61.01
CA PHE A 11 -24.80 6.43 60.58
C PHE A 11 -24.51 5.78 59.24
N LEU A 12 -25.06 4.57 59.00
CA LEU A 12 -24.92 3.87 57.71
C LEU A 12 -25.62 4.64 56.57
N GLY A 13 -26.81 5.19 56.83
CA GLY A 13 -27.52 6.01 55.88
C GLY A 13 -26.78 7.31 55.50
N ILE A 14 -26.19 8.01 56.49
CA ILE A 14 -25.40 9.20 56.24
C ILE A 14 -24.13 8.83 55.48
N ALA A 15 -23.45 7.76 55.83
CA ALA A 15 -22.25 7.30 55.14
C ALA A 15 -22.53 6.99 53.65
N CYS A 16 -23.65 6.32 53.34
CA CYS A 16 -24.10 6.03 51.98
C CYS A 16 -24.39 7.33 51.17
N VAL A 17 -25.06 8.32 51.80
CA VAL A 17 -25.36 9.58 51.14
C VAL A 17 -24.09 10.37 50.86
N VAL A 18 -23.11 10.40 51.77
CA VAL A 18 -21.82 11.04 51.56
C VAL A 18 -21.00 10.33 50.48
N ALA A 19 -21.02 9.01 50.44
CA ALA A 19 -20.36 8.22 49.41
C ALA A 19 -20.98 8.47 48.02
N VAL A 20 -22.31 8.54 47.92
CA VAL A 20 -22.98 8.86 46.64
C VAL A 20 -22.72 10.31 46.21
N ALA A 21 -22.68 11.25 47.13
CA ALA A 21 -22.34 12.66 46.83
C ALA A 21 -20.88 12.78 46.37
N ALA A 22 -19.95 12.04 46.94
CA ALA A 22 -18.54 12.04 46.53
C ALA A 22 -18.35 11.43 45.13
N VAL A 23 -19.12 10.38 44.79
CA VAL A 23 -19.08 9.80 43.43
C VAL A 23 -19.68 10.71 42.38
N LEU A 24 -20.73 11.47 42.71
CA LEU A 24 -21.35 12.42 41.81
C LEU A 24 -20.51 13.71 41.61
N GLY A 25 -19.64 14.05 42.57
CA GLY A 25 -18.71 15.18 42.49
C GLY A 25 -17.39 14.83 41.73
N ALA A 26 -17.08 13.54 41.55
CA ALA A 26 -15.84 13.12 40.92
C ALA A 26 -15.85 13.23 39.38
N CYS A 27 -17.01 13.53 38.78
CA CYS A 27 -17.16 13.73 37.33
C CYS A 27 -17.36 15.19 36.93
N SER A 28 -17.00 16.17 37.75
CA SER A 28 -16.95 17.54 37.28
C SER A 28 -15.60 17.77 36.60
N GLU A 29 -15.54 17.64 35.30
CA GLU A 29 -14.42 18.18 34.53
C GLU A 29 -14.49 19.72 34.62
N ASP A 30 -13.34 20.33 34.78
CA ASP A 30 -13.23 21.79 34.64
C ASP A 30 -13.71 22.20 33.25
N ASP A 31 -14.42 23.30 33.12
CA ASP A 31 -14.84 23.82 31.83
C ASP A 31 -13.61 23.96 30.91
N LEU A 32 -13.72 23.38 29.73
CA LEU A 32 -12.66 23.52 28.73
C LEU A 32 -12.43 25.01 28.44
N ALA A 33 -11.18 25.41 28.37
CA ALA A 33 -10.85 26.76 27.99
C ALA A 33 -11.47 27.13 26.64
N ASP A 34 -12.04 28.33 26.51
CA ASP A 34 -12.68 28.82 25.26
C ASP A 34 -11.74 28.81 24.05
N LYS A 35 -10.44 28.80 24.31
CA LYS A 35 -9.41 28.67 23.28
C LYS A 35 -8.68 27.34 23.43
N SER A 36 -8.67 26.57 22.35
CA SER A 36 -7.83 25.37 22.24
C SER A 36 -6.35 25.76 22.47
N VAL A 37 -5.66 24.99 23.32
CA VAL A 37 -4.20 25.07 23.46
C VAL A 37 -3.46 24.48 22.27
N ILE A 38 -4.17 23.72 21.42
CA ILE A 38 -3.64 23.19 20.18
C ILE A 38 -3.69 24.31 19.15
N THR A 39 -2.57 24.91 18.88
CA THR A 39 -2.39 25.81 17.74
C THR A 39 -2.14 24.94 16.52
N VAL A 40 -3.09 24.92 15.60
CA VAL A 40 -2.83 24.38 14.27
C VAL A 40 -2.07 25.47 13.51
N ASP A 41 -0.80 25.21 13.22
CA ASP A 41 -0.03 26.09 12.34
C ASP A 41 -0.79 26.21 11.01
N LYS A 42 -0.90 27.43 10.50
CA LYS A 42 -1.47 27.63 9.17
C LYS A 42 -0.56 26.93 8.17
N VAL A 43 -1.02 25.82 7.63
CA VAL A 43 -0.35 25.18 6.50
C VAL A 43 -0.59 26.08 5.29
N ASP A 44 0.47 26.66 4.75
CA ASP A 44 0.39 27.35 3.47
C ASP A 44 0.23 26.30 2.38
N TYR A 45 -0.96 26.26 1.78
CA TYR A 45 -1.27 25.36 0.69
C TYR A 45 -0.56 25.82 -0.59
N THR A 46 0.12 24.87 -1.25
CA THR A 46 0.74 25.05 -2.57
C THR A 46 -0.26 24.70 -3.68
N GLU A 47 0.06 25.01 -4.93
CA GLU A 47 -0.73 24.56 -6.08
C GLU A 47 -0.87 23.04 -6.12
N PHE A 48 0.18 22.32 -5.75
CA PHE A 48 0.14 20.86 -5.65
C PHE A 48 -0.82 20.36 -4.55
N ASP A 49 -0.93 21.02 -3.42
CA ASP A 49 -1.93 20.65 -2.40
C ASP A 49 -3.37 20.79 -2.93
N TYR A 50 -3.66 21.85 -3.69
CA TYR A 50 -4.98 22.01 -4.33
C TYR A 50 -5.20 20.96 -5.41
N TRP A 51 -4.17 20.62 -6.20
CA TRP A 51 -4.23 19.55 -7.18
C TRP A 51 -4.49 18.19 -6.53
N LEU A 52 -3.80 17.87 -5.42
CA LEU A 52 -4.02 16.65 -4.64
C LEU A 52 -5.44 16.59 -4.07
N GLN A 53 -5.96 17.71 -3.56
CA GLN A 53 -7.36 17.78 -3.10
C GLN A 53 -8.34 17.43 -4.22
N ARG A 54 -8.12 17.92 -5.42
CA ARG A 54 -9.01 17.68 -6.57
C ARG A 54 -8.86 16.26 -7.12
N ASN A 55 -7.64 15.76 -7.22
CA ASN A 55 -7.34 14.54 -7.96
C ASN A 55 -7.23 13.28 -7.11
N TYR A 56 -6.99 13.41 -5.81
CA TYR A 56 -6.84 12.28 -4.89
C TYR A 56 -7.90 12.27 -3.77
N VAL A 57 -8.04 13.39 -3.05
CA VAL A 57 -8.89 13.41 -1.85
C VAL A 57 -10.36 13.37 -2.24
N LYS A 58 -10.83 14.29 -3.08
CA LYS A 58 -12.24 14.37 -3.47
C LYS A 58 -12.77 13.13 -4.20
N PRO A 59 -12.07 12.59 -5.22
CA PRO A 59 -12.56 11.43 -5.95
C PRO A 59 -12.39 10.12 -5.18
N TYR A 60 -11.31 9.92 -4.40
CA TYR A 60 -10.92 8.62 -3.88
C TYR A 60 -10.77 8.54 -2.36
N ASN A 61 -10.80 9.68 -1.67
CA ASN A 61 -10.45 9.78 -0.25
C ASN A 61 -9.03 9.23 0.03
N ILE A 62 -8.08 9.56 -0.86
CA ILE A 62 -6.67 9.17 -0.74
C ILE A 62 -5.87 10.41 -0.34
N SER A 63 -5.07 10.28 0.72
CA SER A 63 -4.07 11.26 1.14
C SER A 63 -2.73 10.93 0.50
N PHE A 64 -2.23 11.80 -0.39
CA PHE A 64 -0.88 11.71 -0.92
C PHE A 64 0.01 12.67 -0.12
N LYS A 65 0.90 12.10 0.73
CA LYS A 65 1.79 12.84 1.63
C LYS A 65 3.19 12.94 1.02
N TYR A 66 3.54 14.12 0.56
CA TYR A 66 4.86 14.39 -0.02
C TYR A 66 5.78 15.19 0.92
N ARG A 67 5.20 15.88 1.90
CA ARG A 67 5.99 16.51 2.97
C ARG A 67 6.43 15.45 3.96
N PHE A 68 7.69 15.52 4.35
CA PHE A 68 8.24 14.57 5.31
C PHE A 68 7.55 14.72 6.67
N GLU A 69 7.08 13.62 7.20
CA GLU A 69 6.48 13.51 8.53
C GLU A 69 7.16 12.37 9.29
N ASP A 70 7.83 12.68 10.40
CA ASP A 70 8.59 11.70 11.19
C ASP A 70 7.74 10.50 11.63
N ILE A 71 6.46 10.74 11.94
CA ILE A 71 5.53 9.69 12.37
C ILE A 71 5.20 8.66 11.27
N GLU A 72 5.38 9.03 10.01
CA GLU A 72 5.10 8.18 8.85
C GLU A 72 6.33 7.44 8.35
N SER A 73 7.54 7.76 8.85
CA SER A 73 8.79 7.14 8.44
C SER A 73 9.30 6.18 9.51
N ASP A 74 10.07 5.16 9.10
CA ASP A 74 10.78 4.29 10.03
C ASP A 74 12.09 4.94 10.43
N MET A 75 12.20 5.32 11.70
CA MET A 75 13.38 5.98 12.28
C MET A 75 14.65 5.11 12.33
N ASN A 76 14.55 3.84 11.93
CA ASN A 76 15.73 2.98 11.78
C ASN A 76 16.51 3.25 10.48
N TYR A 77 15.94 4.01 9.55
CA TYR A 77 16.56 4.36 8.27
C TYR A 77 16.91 5.85 8.20
N TYR A 78 17.98 6.15 7.45
CA TYR A 78 18.33 7.53 7.10
C TYR A 78 17.51 7.95 5.87
N THR A 79 16.39 8.59 6.12
CA THR A 79 15.48 9.05 5.07
C THR A 79 15.56 10.56 4.89
N ILE A 80 15.29 11.05 3.69
CA ILE A 80 15.22 12.47 3.35
C ILE A 80 13.88 12.76 2.66
N PRO A 81 13.40 14.00 2.71
CA PRO A 81 12.19 14.40 2.00
C PRO A 81 12.29 14.15 0.49
N ALA A 82 11.16 13.80 -0.13
CA ALA A 82 11.03 13.85 -1.58
C ALA A 82 11.17 15.30 -2.07
N ARG A 83 11.89 15.52 -3.18
CA ARG A 83 11.91 16.82 -3.85
C ARG A 83 10.53 17.12 -4.41
N TYR A 84 10.09 18.37 -4.25
CA TYR A 84 8.75 18.82 -4.61
C TYR A 84 8.36 18.44 -6.04
N GLU A 85 9.21 18.76 -7.01
CA GLU A 85 8.96 18.53 -8.42
C GLU A 85 8.81 17.03 -8.75
N LEU A 86 9.60 16.18 -8.07
CA LEU A 86 9.55 14.73 -8.27
C LEU A 86 8.35 14.10 -7.55
N ALA A 87 7.92 14.67 -6.43
CA ALA A 87 6.69 14.26 -5.78
C ALA A 87 5.46 14.60 -6.64
N VAL A 88 5.47 15.74 -7.34
CA VAL A 88 4.44 16.09 -8.33
C VAL A 88 4.39 15.04 -9.45
N LYS A 89 5.52 14.75 -10.08
CA LYS A 89 5.61 13.74 -11.15
C LYS A 89 5.16 12.36 -10.68
N LEU A 90 5.58 11.94 -9.48
CA LEU A 90 5.16 10.64 -8.92
C LEU A 90 3.66 10.58 -8.65
N ALA A 91 3.06 11.68 -8.17
CA ALA A 91 1.62 11.72 -7.96
C ALA A 91 0.85 11.58 -9.28
N HIS A 92 1.29 12.26 -10.35
CA HIS A 92 0.71 12.08 -11.68
C HIS A 92 0.89 10.65 -12.18
N LEU A 93 2.10 10.09 -12.07
CA LEU A 93 2.40 8.72 -12.48
C LEU A 93 1.49 7.70 -11.80
N VAL A 94 1.40 7.75 -10.46
CA VAL A 94 0.58 6.81 -9.68
C VAL A 94 -0.90 6.97 -10.02
N LYS A 95 -1.39 8.22 -10.14
CA LYS A 95 -2.77 8.45 -10.53
C LYS A 95 -3.06 7.88 -11.91
N TYR A 96 -2.27 8.29 -12.89
CA TYR A 96 -2.52 7.94 -14.28
C TYR A 96 -2.32 6.46 -14.56
N VAL A 97 -1.19 5.89 -14.15
CA VAL A 97 -0.86 4.50 -14.50
C VAL A 97 -1.55 3.49 -13.59
N CYS A 98 -1.60 3.75 -12.25
CA CYS A 98 -2.16 2.77 -11.32
C CYS A 98 -3.65 3.03 -11.06
N ILE A 99 -4.02 4.19 -10.48
CA ILE A 99 -5.39 4.42 -10.01
C ILE A 99 -6.39 4.39 -11.16
N GLU A 100 -6.14 5.14 -12.22
CA GLU A 100 -7.06 5.24 -13.36
C GLU A 100 -7.12 3.94 -14.20
N ALA A 101 -6.11 3.08 -14.16
CA ALA A 101 -6.20 1.76 -14.78
C ALA A 101 -7.21 0.86 -14.04
N TYR A 102 -7.24 0.91 -12.70
CA TYR A 102 -8.26 0.23 -11.93
C TYR A 102 -9.65 0.84 -12.12
N ASP A 103 -9.76 2.17 -12.24
CA ASP A 103 -11.03 2.84 -12.55
C ASP A 103 -11.60 2.39 -13.90
N GLU A 104 -10.73 2.23 -14.90
CA GLU A 104 -11.11 1.81 -16.24
C GLU A 104 -11.69 0.40 -16.27
N VAL A 105 -11.10 -0.53 -15.49
CA VAL A 105 -11.46 -1.94 -15.53
C VAL A 105 -12.49 -2.31 -14.46
N GLY A 106 -12.37 -1.76 -13.26
CA GLY A 106 -13.20 -2.11 -12.10
C GLY A 106 -14.22 -1.02 -11.72
N GLY A 107 -14.09 0.15 -12.30
CA GLY A 107 -14.87 1.33 -11.94
C GLY A 107 -14.36 2.03 -10.68
N ILE A 108 -14.71 3.30 -10.57
CA ILE A 108 -14.25 4.18 -9.49
C ILE A 108 -14.64 3.67 -8.08
N ASP A 109 -15.73 2.92 -7.97
CA ASP A 109 -16.18 2.39 -6.67
C ASP A 109 -15.26 1.27 -6.16
N PHE A 110 -14.63 0.48 -7.05
CA PHE A 110 -13.59 -0.46 -6.67
C PHE A 110 -12.38 0.27 -6.08
N THR A 111 -11.88 1.28 -6.77
CA THR A 111 -10.73 2.08 -6.30
C THR A 111 -11.04 2.77 -4.97
N ARG A 112 -12.23 3.34 -4.84
CA ARG A 112 -12.70 3.96 -3.59
C ARG A 112 -12.78 2.98 -2.43
N ALA A 113 -13.20 1.75 -2.69
CA ALA A 113 -13.34 0.74 -1.65
C ALA A 113 -12.01 0.18 -1.18
N TYR A 114 -11.11 -0.12 -2.11
CA TYR A 114 -9.96 -1.00 -1.85
C TYR A 114 -8.61 -0.34 -1.96
N PHE A 115 -8.41 0.67 -2.85
CA PHE A 115 -7.09 1.27 -3.03
C PHE A 115 -6.60 1.94 -1.73
N PRO A 116 -5.28 1.89 -1.42
CA PRO A 116 -4.71 2.45 -0.21
C PRO A 116 -5.15 3.89 0.04
N LYS A 117 -5.50 4.21 1.29
CA LYS A 117 -6.01 5.54 1.65
C LYS A 117 -4.92 6.55 1.97
N MET A 118 -3.68 6.09 2.03
CA MET A 118 -2.51 6.94 2.20
C MET A 118 -1.38 6.46 1.31
N ILE A 119 -0.75 7.39 0.62
CA ILE A 119 0.52 7.21 -0.06
C ILE A 119 1.49 8.19 0.58
N PHE A 120 2.53 7.67 1.23
CA PHE A 120 3.59 8.47 1.83
C PHE A 120 4.87 8.33 1.01
N THR A 121 5.56 9.44 0.76
CA THR A 121 6.73 9.46 -0.11
C THR A 121 7.96 9.94 0.61
N ILE A 122 9.09 9.25 0.41
CA ILE A 122 10.41 9.64 0.88
C ILE A 122 11.40 9.70 -0.28
N GLY A 123 12.37 10.60 -0.16
CA GLY A 123 13.28 10.91 -1.26
C GLY A 123 14.37 9.87 -1.48
N GLU A 124 14.84 9.22 -0.41
CA GLU A 124 15.93 8.24 -0.46
C GLU A 124 15.37 6.81 -0.34
N TRP A 125 16.20 5.82 -0.75
CA TRP A 125 15.92 4.42 -0.49
C TRP A 125 16.14 4.07 0.99
N GLU A 126 15.34 3.18 1.54
CA GLU A 126 15.54 2.63 2.89
C GLU A 126 16.51 1.46 2.84
N TYR A 127 17.81 1.75 3.02
CA TYR A 127 18.87 0.77 2.94
C TYR A 127 18.91 -0.15 4.16
N ARG A 128 18.94 -1.46 3.92
CA ARG A 128 19.12 -2.48 4.95
C ARG A 128 20.59 -2.80 5.16
N ASN A 129 20.93 -3.32 6.34
CA ASN A 129 22.31 -3.69 6.70
C ASN A 129 22.90 -4.81 5.82
N ASN A 130 22.08 -5.55 5.08
CA ASN A 130 22.51 -6.61 4.16
C ASN A 130 22.81 -6.10 2.74
N GLY A 131 22.73 -4.79 2.51
CA GLY A 131 22.97 -4.15 1.20
C GLY A 131 21.78 -4.15 0.27
N THR A 132 20.61 -4.66 0.70
CA THR A 132 19.35 -4.48 -0.01
C THR A 132 18.66 -3.18 0.43
N TYR A 133 17.68 -2.73 -0.32
CA TYR A 133 16.86 -1.57 0.03
C TYR A 133 15.38 -1.88 -0.17
N ILE A 134 14.57 -1.13 0.53
CA ILE A 134 13.11 -1.21 0.46
C ILE A 134 12.64 -0.20 -0.58
N LEU A 135 11.88 -0.66 -1.56
CA LEU A 135 11.25 0.18 -2.58
C LEU A 135 9.90 0.73 -2.09
N CYS A 136 9.17 -0.11 -1.36
CA CYS A 136 7.84 0.19 -0.88
C CYS A 136 7.50 -0.70 0.32
N THR A 137 6.57 -0.26 1.14
CA THR A 137 5.95 -1.10 2.17
C THR A 137 4.47 -0.80 2.27
N ALA A 138 3.65 -1.83 2.58
CA ALA A 138 2.27 -1.60 3.00
C ALA A 138 2.15 -1.74 4.51
N GLU A 139 1.51 -0.77 5.14
CA GLU A 139 1.31 -0.75 6.57
C GLU A 139 -0.17 -0.76 6.92
N GLY A 140 -0.56 -1.75 7.74
CA GLY A 140 -1.90 -1.84 8.29
C GLY A 140 -3.03 -1.94 7.26
N GLY A 141 -2.74 -2.40 6.02
CA GLY A 141 -3.73 -2.53 4.96
C GLY A 141 -4.30 -1.21 4.44
N ARG A 142 -3.65 -0.06 4.69
CA ARG A 142 -4.19 1.26 4.32
C ARG A 142 -3.18 2.25 3.79
N LYS A 143 -1.90 2.06 4.09
CA LYS A 143 -0.81 2.97 3.73
C LYS A 143 0.17 2.24 2.81
N ILE A 144 0.61 2.93 1.77
CA ILE A 144 1.78 2.57 0.95
C ILE A 144 2.83 3.66 1.17
N LEU A 145 4.04 3.24 1.54
CA LEU A 145 5.23 4.09 1.55
C LEU A 145 5.98 3.84 0.24
N LEU A 146 6.32 4.91 -0.48
CA LEU A 146 7.15 4.87 -1.69
C LEU A 146 8.48 5.56 -1.40
N SER A 147 9.57 4.82 -1.50
CA SER A 147 10.91 5.33 -1.29
C SER A 147 11.63 5.65 -2.62
N GLY A 148 12.77 6.34 -2.54
CA GLY A 148 13.60 6.63 -3.70
C GLY A 148 13.00 7.62 -4.70
N VAL A 149 12.07 8.48 -4.29
CA VAL A 149 11.40 9.43 -5.18
C VAL A 149 12.37 10.39 -5.86
N ASN A 150 13.50 10.68 -5.23
CA ASN A 150 14.50 11.59 -5.79
C ASN A 150 15.25 11.03 -7.00
N TYR A 151 15.07 9.75 -7.30
CA TYR A 151 15.65 9.07 -8.47
C TYR A 151 14.63 8.90 -9.62
N LEU A 152 13.38 9.32 -9.44
CA LEU A 152 12.29 9.09 -10.41
C LEU A 152 12.63 9.58 -11.83
N GLU A 153 13.25 10.74 -11.96
CA GLU A 153 13.60 11.32 -13.26
C GLU A 153 14.51 10.39 -14.10
N GLU A 154 15.36 9.60 -13.45
CA GLU A 154 16.28 8.67 -14.11
C GLU A 154 15.53 7.49 -14.75
N HIS A 155 14.32 7.21 -14.28
CA HIS A 155 13.53 6.02 -14.64
C HIS A 155 12.33 6.33 -15.55
N LEU A 156 11.90 7.61 -15.67
CA LEU A 156 10.67 7.99 -16.40
C LEU A 156 10.66 7.59 -17.87
N GLY A 157 11.82 7.53 -18.52
CA GLY A 157 11.93 7.18 -19.94
C GLY A 157 11.96 5.67 -20.26
N ASN A 158 11.88 4.80 -19.22
CA ASN A 158 12.03 3.35 -19.38
C ASN A 158 10.94 2.59 -18.60
N ALA A 159 10.11 1.84 -19.31
CA ALA A 159 9.01 1.08 -18.69
C ALA A 159 9.52 0.00 -17.72
N ASP A 160 10.63 -0.67 -18.05
CA ASP A 160 11.20 -1.73 -17.20
C ASP A 160 11.76 -1.15 -15.89
N ASP A 161 12.36 0.04 -15.96
CA ASP A 161 12.81 0.77 -14.76
C ASP A 161 11.64 1.24 -13.92
N LEU A 162 10.60 1.85 -14.54
CA LEU A 162 9.39 2.23 -13.82
C LEU A 162 8.72 1.04 -13.13
N ASN A 163 8.68 -0.11 -13.80
CA ASN A 163 8.18 -1.35 -13.20
C ASN A 163 9.01 -1.75 -12.00
N THR A 164 10.31 -1.83 -12.16
CA THR A 164 11.24 -2.32 -11.15
C THR A 164 11.20 -1.46 -9.88
N TYR A 165 11.20 -0.14 -10.04
CA TYR A 165 11.39 0.76 -8.90
C TYR A 165 10.10 1.30 -8.29
N TYR A 166 8.97 1.30 -9.03
CA TYR A 166 7.73 1.92 -8.54
C TYR A 166 6.48 1.08 -8.78
N LEU A 167 6.19 0.68 -10.03
CA LEU A 167 4.86 0.20 -10.37
C LEU A 167 4.59 -1.21 -9.84
N GLN A 168 5.51 -2.16 -10.01
CA GLN A 168 5.35 -3.53 -9.51
C GLN A 168 5.10 -3.53 -8.00
N THR A 169 5.86 -2.73 -7.28
CA THR A 169 5.76 -2.65 -5.82
C THR A 169 4.41 -2.10 -5.36
N ILE A 170 3.86 -1.09 -6.06
CA ILE A 170 2.52 -0.57 -5.76
C ILE A 170 1.46 -1.66 -5.96
N HIS A 171 1.51 -2.42 -7.05
CA HIS A 171 0.56 -3.49 -7.32
C HIS A 171 0.74 -4.68 -6.38
N HIS A 172 1.98 -4.99 -6.00
CA HIS A 172 2.31 -6.01 -5.01
C HIS A 172 1.67 -5.69 -3.65
N GLU A 173 1.93 -4.50 -3.13
CA GLU A 173 1.39 -4.07 -1.83
C GLU A 173 -0.14 -3.91 -1.87
N PHE A 174 -0.68 -3.43 -2.99
CA PHE A 174 -2.13 -3.38 -3.15
C PHE A 174 -2.74 -4.78 -3.16
N THR A 175 -2.07 -5.77 -3.71
CA THR A 175 -2.53 -7.16 -3.68
C THR A 175 -2.62 -7.70 -2.25
N HIS A 176 -1.66 -7.37 -1.38
CA HIS A 176 -1.75 -7.72 0.04
C HIS A 176 -2.98 -7.10 0.71
N ILE A 177 -3.31 -5.85 0.37
CA ILE A 177 -4.52 -5.19 0.89
C ILE A 177 -5.79 -5.90 0.41
N LEU A 178 -5.86 -6.31 -0.86
CA LEU A 178 -6.97 -7.08 -1.39
C LEU A 178 -7.10 -8.44 -0.68
N ASN A 179 -5.99 -9.14 -0.48
CA ASN A 179 -5.94 -10.43 0.21
C ASN A 179 -6.36 -10.36 1.69
N GLN A 180 -6.11 -9.22 2.36
CA GLN A 180 -6.61 -8.96 3.72
C GLN A 180 -8.12 -8.71 3.76
N THR A 181 -8.71 -8.28 2.65
CA THR A 181 -10.14 -8.00 2.55
C THR A 181 -10.94 -9.25 2.16
N VAL A 182 -10.45 -9.98 1.16
CA VAL A 182 -11.02 -11.26 0.69
C VAL A 182 -9.89 -12.27 0.56
N ASN A 183 -9.97 -13.38 1.29
CA ASN A 183 -8.95 -14.42 1.21
C ASN A 183 -8.99 -15.13 -0.15
N TYR A 184 -7.83 -15.40 -0.76
CA TYR A 184 -7.73 -16.30 -1.89
C TYR A 184 -7.77 -17.77 -1.46
N SER A 185 -7.94 -18.70 -2.42
CA SER A 185 -8.01 -20.14 -2.11
C SER A 185 -6.72 -20.66 -1.46
N ALA A 186 -6.88 -21.46 -0.40
CA ALA A 186 -5.77 -22.15 0.25
C ALA A 186 -5.03 -23.13 -0.70
N ASP A 187 -5.67 -23.54 -1.80
CA ASP A 187 -5.06 -24.42 -2.80
C ASP A 187 -3.85 -23.76 -3.48
N PHE A 188 -3.81 -22.42 -3.55
CA PHE A 188 -2.64 -21.70 -4.09
C PHE A 188 -1.36 -22.07 -3.32
N GLN A 189 -1.44 -22.10 -1.99
CA GLN A 189 -0.30 -22.47 -1.15
C GLN A 189 0.20 -23.89 -1.42
N LEU A 190 -0.70 -24.81 -1.81
CA LEU A 190 -0.37 -26.23 -2.01
C LEU A 190 0.44 -26.45 -3.30
N ILE A 191 0.38 -25.55 -4.27
CA ILE A 191 1.09 -25.67 -5.54
C ILE A 191 2.61 -25.76 -5.33
N SER A 192 3.16 -24.91 -4.45
CA SER A 192 4.59 -24.83 -4.15
C SER A 192 4.90 -24.96 -2.66
N GLY A 193 4.02 -25.56 -1.87
CA GLY A 193 4.07 -25.54 -0.41
C GLY A 193 5.40 -25.99 0.23
N ALA A 194 6.11 -26.94 -0.39
CA ALA A 194 7.40 -27.44 0.09
C ALA A 194 8.62 -26.61 -0.38
N ASP A 195 8.41 -25.70 -1.35
CA ASP A 195 9.47 -25.00 -2.05
C ASP A 195 9.66 -23.54 -1.59
N TYR A 196 8.86 -23.08 -0.64
CA TYR A 196 9.05 -21.78 -0.01
C TYR A 196 10.25 -21.79 0.93
N VAL A 197 11.12 -20.78 0.81
CA VAL A 197 12.43 -20.76 1.45
C VAL A 197 12.61 -19.64 2.48
N ALA A 198 11.55 -18.87 2.75
CA ALA A 198 11.59 -17.69 3.64
C ALA A 198 12.75 -16.74 3.27
N ASP A 199 13.46 -16.21 4.23
CA ASP A 199 14.54 -15.20 4.02
C ASP A 199 15.72 -15.68 3.17
N LYS A 200 15.74 -16.95 2.74
CA LYS A 200 16.83 -17.47 1.89
C LYS A 200 16.66 -17.11 0.41
N TRP A 201 15.54 -16.54 -0.01
CA TRP A 201 15.24 -16.21 -1.40
C TRP A 201 16.33 -15.35 -2.08
N SER A 202 17.00 -14.47 -1.32
CA SER A 202 18.06 -13.58 -1.81
C SER A 202 19.46 -14.22 -1.80
N GLN A 203 19.59 -15.46 -1.33
CA GLN A 203 20.87 -16.16 -1.17
C GLN A 203 20.97 -17.31 -2.17
N ALA A 204 22.24 -17.67 -2.52
CA ALA A 204 22.47 -18.86 -3.35
C ALA A 204 21.98 -20.14 -2.63
N PRO A 205 21.35 -21.08 -3.34
CA PRO A 205 21.10 -21.11 -4.78
C PRO A 205 19.76 -20.45 -5.20
N PHE A 206 18.99 -19.88 -4.25
CA PHE A 206 17.61 -19.44 -4.49
C PHE A 206 17.50 -18.08 -5.20
N ASN A 207 18.54 -17.26 -5.16
CA ASN A 207 18.61 -15.96 -5.84
C ASN A 207 18.71 -16.05 -7.38
N THR A 208 18.79 -17.27 -7.94
CA THR A 208 18.76 -17.53 -9.38
C THR A 208 17.89 -18.74 -9.69
N GLY A 209 17.41 -18.86 -10.94
CA GLY A 209 16.63 -20.02 -11.39
C GLY A 209 15.25 -20.16 -10.72
N CYS A 210 14.64 -19.07 -10.28
CA CYS A 210 13.31 -19.07 -9.68
C CYS A 210 12.25 -19.53 -10.67
N LEU A 211 12.35 -19.11 -11.94
CA LEU A 211 11.39 -19.48 -13.00
C LEU A 211 11.33 -20.99 -13.20
N GLN A 212 12.49 -21.68 -13.25
CA GLN A 212 12.55 -23.14 -13.41
C GLN A 212 11.93 -23.88 -12.21
N ARG A 213 11.87 -23.25 -11.03
CA ARG A 213 11.19 -23.76 -9.83
C ARG A 213 9.72 -23.37 -9.74
N GLY A 214 9.17 -22.68 -10.76
CA GLY A 214 7.77 -22.27 -10.80
C GLY A 214 7.43 -21.01 -9.98
N PHE A 215 8.40 -20.11 -9.81
CA PHE A 215 8.21 -18.80 -9.18
C PHE A 215 8.55 -17.68 -10.16
N ILE A 216 7.65 -16.69 -10.26
CA ILE A 216 7.81 -15.60 -11.24
C ILE A 216 8.97 -14.65 -10.90
N SER A 217 9.37 -14.58 -9.63
CA SER A 217 10.53 -13.82 -9.15
C SER A 217 11.27 -14.57 -8.05
N SER A 218 12.48 -14.14 -7.73
CA SER A 218 13.20 -14.72 -6.59
C SER A 218 12.46 -14.45 -5.28
N TYR A 219 11.84 -13.28 -5.12
CA TYR A 219 11.10 -12.90 -3.92
C TYR A 219 9.82 -13.73 -3.72
N ALA A 220 9.18 -14.16 -4.79
CA ALA A 220 8.02 -15.06 -4.72
C ALA A 220 8.30 -16.36 -3.93
N GLN A 221 9.57 -16.79 -3.85
CA GLN A 221 9.96 -17.95 -3.06
C GLN A 221 9.94 -17.73 -1.54
N HIS A 222 9.72 -16.50 -1.08
CA HIS A 222 9.67 -16.20 0.36
C HIS A 222 8.50 -16.93 1.04
N SER A 223 7.31 -16.76 0.53
CA SER A 223 6.08 -17.36 1.08
C SER A 223 4.94 -17.36 0.05
N HIS A 224 3.89 -18.12 0.30
CA HIS A 224 2.72 -18.12 -0.59
C HIS A 224 2.01 -16.76 -0.67
N VAL A 225 2.18 -15.91 0.34
CA VAL A 225 1.60 -14.57 0.38
C VAL A 225 2.33 -13.65 -0.59
N GLU A 226 3.68 -13.70 -0.56
CA GLU A 226 4.52 -12.94 -1.49
C GLU A 226 4.40 -13.47 -2.92
N ASP A 227 4.34 -14.79 -3.10
CA ASP A 227 4.16 -15.43 -4.40
C ASP A 227 2.85 -14.99 -5.09
N PHE A 228 1.77 -14.89 -4.32
CA PHE A 228 0.49 -14.41 -4.85
C PHE A 228 0.57 -12.94 -5.28
N ALA A 229 1.17 -12.09 -4.46
CA ALA A 229 1.32 -10.67 -4.73
C ALA A 229 2.28 -10.41 -5.92
N GLU A 230 3.43 -11.10 -5.94
CA GLU A 230 4.37 -11.07 -7.07
C GLU A 230 3.72 -11.53 -8.38
N MET A 231 2.93 -12.60 -8.34
CA MET A 231 2.24 -13.12 -9.52
C MET A 231 1.35 -12.06 -10.17
N LEU A 232 0.52 -11.36 -9.37
CA LEU A 232 -0.31 -10.29 -9.88
C LEU A 232 0.53 -9.13 -10.41
N ALA A 233 1.45 -8.61 -9.60
CA ALA A 233 2.23 -7.42 -9.91
C ALA A 233 3.09 -7.62 -11.17
N MET A 234 3.80 -8.73 -11.26
CA MET A 234 4.64 -9.06 -12.42
C MET A 234 3.80 -9.25 -13.68
N PHE A 235 2.62 -9.86 -13.57
CA PHE A 235 1.74 -10.06 -14.71
C PHE A 235 1.19 -8.75 -15.27
N VAL A 236 0.65 -7.86 -14.42
CA VAL A 236 0.00 -6.64 -14.91
C VAL A 236 0.99 -5.56 -15.36
N CYS A 237 2.18 -5.50 -14.74
CA CYS A 237 3.19 -4.49 -15.07
C CYS A 237 4.01 -4.81 -16.31
N ASN A 238 4.15 -6.07 -16.70
CA ASN A 238 5.08 -6.46 -17.76
C ASN A 238 4.38 -6.84 -19.06
N SER A 239 5.08 -6.57 -20.19
CA SER A 239 4.55 -6.86 -21.52
C SER A 239 4.37 -8.37 -21.77
N GLU A 240 3.49 -8.71 -22.72
CA GLU A 240 3.31 -10.09 -23.17
C GLU A 240 4.63 -10.70 -23.65
N ARG A 241 5.42 -9.94 -24.39
CA ARG A 241 6.73 -10.38 -24.85
C ARG A 241 7.66 -10.73 -23.67
N GLN A 242 7.65 -9.95 -22.60
CA GLN A 242 8.47 -10.23 -21.41
C GLN A 242 7.96 -11.48 -20.69
N TRP A 243 6.64 -11.62 -20.58
CA TRP A 243 6.00 -12.79 -20.01
C TRP A 243 6.37 -14.07 -20.76
N ASP A 244 6.26 -14.06 -22.10
CA ASP A 244 6.62 -15.18 -22.96
C ASP A 244 8.10 -15.56 -22.82
N ALA A 245 8.98 -14.56 -22.69
CA ALA A 245 10.39 -14.79 -22.45
C ALA A 245 10.65 -15.51 -21.11
N TRP A 246 9.94 -15.13 -20.05
CA TRP A 246 10.02 -15.82 -18.76
C TRP A 246 9.47 -17.23 -18.82
N MET A 247 8.36 -17.47 -19.51
CA MET A 247 7.81 -18.83 -19.69
C MET A 247 8.76 -19.73 -20.47
N ALA A 248 9.37 -19.21 -21.51
CA ALA A 248 10.39 -19.94 -22.27
C ALA A 248 11.63 -20.29 -21.40
N GLU A 249 12.07 -19.35 -20.53
CA GLU A 249 13.17 -19.58 -19.61
C GLU A 249 12.81 -20.57 -18.48
N ALA A 250 11.56 -20.53 -18.00
CA ALA A 250 11.05 -21.43 -16.95
C ALA A 250 11.11 -22.91 -17.35
N GLY A 251 11.01 -23.18 -18.65
CA GLY A 251 10.91 -24.53 -19.18
C GLY A 251 9.55 -25.20 -18.84
N PRO A 252 9.28 -26.40 -19.34
CA PRO A 252 7.92 -26.98 -19.31
C PRO A 252 7.34 -27.12 -17.89
N GLU A 253 8.14 -27.46 -16.90
CA GLU A 253 7.63 -27.65 -15.54
C GLU A 253 7.46 -26.31 -14.81
N GLY A 254 8.41 -25.38 -14.93
CA GLY A 254 8.29 -24.05 -14.34
C GLY A 254 7.11 -23.29 -14.95
N GLU A 255 6.98 -23.31 -16.29
CA GLU A 255 5.85 -22.71 -17.01
C GLU A 255 4.51 -23.28 -16.55
N ARG A 256 4.40 -24.59 -16.40
CA ARG A 256 3.16 -25.25 -15.93
C ARG A 256 2.77 -24.75 -14.54
N ILE A 257 3.72 -24.64 -13.61
CA ILE A 257 3.48 -24.19 -12.24
C ILE A 257 3.07 -22.70 -12.24
N ILE A 258 3.83 -21.85 -12.93
CA ILE A 258 3.55 -20.40 -13.02
C ILE A 258 2.18 -20.14 -13.64
N THR A 259 1.85 -20.85 -14.73
CA THR A 259 0.53 -20.73 -15.39
C THR A 259 -0.60 -21.15 -14.46
N THR A 260 -0.43 -22.26 -13.72
CA THR A 260 -1.44 -22.70 -12.73
C THR A 260 -1.69 -21.65 -11.67
N LYS A 261 -0.63 -21.04 -11.14
CA LYS A 261 -0.72 -19.94 -10.15
C LYS A 261 -1.40 -18.71 -10.73
N LEU A 262 -1.02 -18.31 -11.95
CA LEU A 262 -1.61 -17.17 -12.63
C LEU A 262 -3.12 -17.33 -12.84
N GLU A 263 -3.58 -18.50 -13.28
CA GLU A 263 -5.01 -18.74 -13.46
C GLU A 263 -5.79 -18.62 -12.15
N MET A 264 -5.23 -19.05 -11.02
CA MET A 264 -5.86 -18.86 -9.71
C MET A 264 -5.91 -17.37 -9.30
N VAL A 265 -4.88 -16.58 -9.63
CA VAL A 265 -4.86 -15.14 -9.39
C VAL A 265 -5.90 -14.41 -10.26
N LYS A 266 -6.01 -14.79 -11.55
CA LYS A 266 -7.03 -14.25 -12.46
C LYS A 266 -8.45 -14.57 -11.98
N GLU A 267 -8.71 -15.82 -11.59
CA GLU A 267 -10.01 -16.21 -11.06
C GLU A 267 -10.37 -15.47 -9.77
N TYR A 268 -9.41 -15.32 -8.87
CA TYR A 268 -9.59 -14.54 -7.65
C TYR A 268 -9.96 -13.09 -7.94
N MET A 269 -9.22 -12.40 -8.80
CA MET A 269 -9.48 -11.01 -9.13
C MET A 269 -10.83 -10.83 -9.81
N LEU A 270 -11.18 -11.75 -10.71
CA LEU A 270 -12.47 -11.70 -11.40
C LEU A 270 -13.64 -12.02 -10.47
N SER A 271 -13.54 -13.09 -9.66
CA SER A 271 -14.65 -13.56 -8.82
C SER A 271 -14.88 -12.69 -7.59
N ALA A 272 -13.80 -12.21 -6.93
CA ALA A 272 -13.92 -11.43 -5.71
C ALA A 272 -14.17 -9.95 -5.97
N PHE A 273 -13.64 -9.40 -7.07
CA PHE A 273 -13.61 -7.96 -7.32
C PHE A 273 -14.15 -7.55 -8.70
N GLY A 274 -14.45 -8.49 -9.57
CA GLY A 274 -14.90 -8.20 -10.94
C GLY A 274 -13.81 -7.62 -11.85
N ILE A 275 -12.53 -7.80 -11.48
CA ILE A 275 -11.38 -7.29 -12.23
C ILE A 275 -10.86 -8.36 -13.18
N ASP A 276 -10.94 -8.11 -14.48
CA ASP A 276 -10.25 -8.87 -15.50
C ASP A 276 -8.77 -8.46 -15.57
N LEU A 277 -7.86 -9.38 -15.22
CA LEU A 277 -6.43 -9.08 -15.17
C LEU A 277 -5.80 -8.84 -16.55
N GLU A 278 -6.34 -9.41 -17.63
CA GLU A 278 -5.87 -9.12 -18.99
C GLU A 278 -6.26 -7.70 -19.41
N ALA A 279 -7.48 -7.29 -19.08
CA ALA A 279 -7.93 -5.93 -19.32
C ALA A 279 -7.10 -4.93 -18.49
N LEU A 280 -6.83 -5.25 -17.22
CA LEU A 280 -5.99 -4.41 -16.34
C LEU A 280 -4.56 -4.31 -16.88
N ARG A 281 -3.95 -5.40 -17.29
CA ARG A 281 -2.64 -5.42 -17.93
C ARG A 281 -2.61 -4.53 -19.17
N SER A 282 -3.60 -4.65 -20.04
CA SER A 282 -3.70 -3.84 -21.25
C SER A 282 -3.82 -2.35 -20.96
N ALA A 283 -4.62 -1.97 -19.96
CA ALA A 283 -4.77 -0.59 -19.52
C ALA A 283 -3.45 -0.03 -18.96
N LEU A 284 -2.76 -0.80 -18.10
CA LEU A 284 -1.47 -0.42 -17.52
C LEU A 284 -0.39 -0.26 -18.60
N GLN A 285 -0.23 -1.23 -19.49
CA GLN A 285 0.78 -1.20 -20.55
C GLN A 285 0.59 0.01 -21.49
N ARG A 286 -0.64 0.32 -21.87
CA ARG A 286 -0.94 1.50 -22.67
C ARG A 286 -0.52 2.78 -21.94
N ARG A 287 -0.92 2.93 -20.68
CA ARG A 287 -0.64 4.12 -19.87
C ARG A 287 0.86 4.27 -19.56
N GLN A 288 1.56 3.17 -19.32
CA GLN A 288 3.03 3.19 -19.21
C GLN A 288 3.70 3.68 -20.48
N PHE A 289 3.26 3.19 -21.63
CA PHE A 289 3.77 3.65 -22.94
C PHE A 289 3.55 5.14 -23.13
N GLU A 290 2.37 5.65 -22.79
CA GLU A 290 2.05 7.07 -22.92
C GLU A 290 2.94 7.94 -22.02
N VAL A 291 3.23 7.52 -20.79
CA VAL A 291 4.15 8.20 -19.88
C VAL A 291 5.58 8.15 -20.41
N THR A 292 6.09 6.95 -20.72
CA THR A 292 7.50 6.80 -21.16
C THR A 292 7.79 7.43 -22.51
N SER A 293 6.75 7.66 -23.31
CA SER A 293 6.83 8.38 -24.59
C SER A 293 6.66 9.90 -24.45
N GLY A 294 6.48 10.42 -23.22
CA GLY A 294 6.28 11.85 -22.97
C GLY A 294 4.96 12.41 -23.49
N LEU A 295 3.94 11.55 -23.66
CA LEU A 295 2.60 11.96 -24.10
C LEU A 295 1.73 12.47 -22.94
N VAL A 296 2.15 12.25 -21.71
CA VAL A 296 1.48 12.70 -20.50
C VAL A 296 2.33 13.76 -19.82
N ASP A 297 1.74 14.93 -19.56
CA ASP A 297 2.40 15.97 -18.77
C ASP A 297 2.29 15.62 -17.28
N LEU A 298 3.43 15.29 -16.67
CA LEU A 298 3.52 14.94 -15.25
C LEU A 298 3.75 16.14 -14.34
N ASP A 299 3.83 17.34 -14.87
CA ASP A 299 4.07 18.60 -14.15
C ASP A 299 2.81 19.50 -14.12
N ASP A 300 1.73 19.13 -14.80
CA ASP A 300 0.52 19.94 -14.95
C ASP A 300 -0.29 19.99 -13.63
N LEU A 301 -0.22 21.11 -12.94
CA LEU A 301 -0.99 21.39 -11.72
C LEU A 301 -2.28 22.18 -11.99
N SER A 302 -2.74 22.29 -13.23
CA SER A 302 -3.99 22.94 -13.57
C SER A 302 -5.18 22.24 -12.87
N LEU A 303 -6.20 23.02 -12.54
CA LEU A 303 -7.41 22.54 -11.87
C LEU A 303 -8.62 22.49 -12.81
N ASP A 304 -8.39 22.57 -14.12
CA ASP A 304 -9.45 22.59 -15.12
C ASP A 304 -10.21 21.27 -15.24
#